data_e8d4a7b9af6f21ec2339f83c150086e0
#
_entry.id   e8d4a7b9af6f21ec2339f83c150086e0
#
_cell.length_a   1.000
_cell.length_b   1.000
_cell.length_c   1.000
_cell.angle_alpha   90.00
_cell.angle_beta   90.00
_cell.angle_gamma   90.00
#
_symmetry.space_group_name_H-M   'P 1'
#
loop_
_entity.id
_entity.type
_entity.pdbx_description
1 polymer ?
#
loop_
_entity_poly.entity_id
_entity_poly.type
_entity_poly.pdbx_seq_one_letter_code
_entity_poly.pdbx_strand_id
1 'polypeptide(L)'
;VSDPSGASARTAGVLGVGATGARAARQLASAEEIDGVVLGGTGERPDALQRSLGATARIGEPIARGVGVVVLAGPSGTHVEAARRALDLGSHVVSTSDAVADVEGLLALDERARSAGASLVVGAGFSPGLSCVLARHLAGWVDQVDEIHVSRFGTGGPACARQHHRALAARAIDWRDGEWVRRRGGSGRELSVFPDPVGSLDCYRAALPDALLLHPAFPGASRIAARQAANRRQRLLALLPMLIRPHPEGRIGAVRVEVRGRRGGEMVYEVAGAIDRPAVAAGAVAGLAARWALAGRFEPGAA
;
A
#
# COMPACT_ATOMS: atom_id res chain seq x y z
N VAL A 1 15.52 34.32 16.86
CA VAL A 1 15.99 34.43 15.49
C VAL A 1 15.44 33.21 14.76
N SER A 2 14.28 33.38 14.10
CA SER A 2 13.68 32.36 13.26
C SER A 2 14.50 32.26 11.95
N ASP A 3 15.03 31.08 11.68
CA ASP A 3 15.65 30.74 10.38
C ASP A 3 14.59 30.82 9.27
N PRO A 4 14.75 31.70 8.25
CA PRO A 4 13.76 31.87 7.19
C PRO A 4 13.87 30.83 6.08
N SER A 5 14.69 29.78 6.20
CA SER A 5 14.77 28.70 5.22
C SER A 5 13.83 27.56 5.60
N GLY A 6 12.55 27.68 5.22
CA GLY A 6 11.59 26.56 5.19
C GLY A 6 11.95 25.50 4.14
N ALA A 7 13.23 25.17 3.99
CA ALA A 7 13.68 24.06 3.16
C ALA A 7 13.27 22.76 3.85
N SER A 8 12.23 22.11 3.33
CA SER A 8 11.88 20.73 3.66
C SER A 8 13.15 19.87 3.61
N ALA A 9 13.43 19.14 4.70
CA ALA A 9 14.62 18.30 4.75
C ALA A 9 14.53 17.24 3.63
N ARG A 10 15.49 17.26 2.71
CA ARG A 10 15.56 16.35 1.54
C ARG A 10 16.09 14.96 1.90
N THR A 11 15.92 14.57 3.16
CA THR A 11 16.32 13.25 3.66
C THR A 11 15.08 12.37 3.80
N ALA A 12 15.15 11.15 3.27
CA ALA A 12 14.10 10.15 3.41
C ALA A 12 14.49 9.06 4.42
N GLY A 13 13.57 8.70 5.30
CA GLY A 13 13.69 7.57 6.21
C GLY A 13 12.97 6.34 5.63
N VAL A 14 13.54 5.16 5.74
CA VAL A 14 12.88 3.90 5.40
C VAL A 14 12.91 2.97 6.60
N LEU A 15 11.76 2.78 7.23
CA LEU A 15 11.57 1.86 8.36
C LEU A 15 11.11 0.49 7.87
N GLY A 16 12.01 -0.50 7.97
CA GLY A 16 11.77 -1.85 7.48
C GLY A 16 12.39 -2.11 6.12
N VAL A 17 13.62 -2.64 6.10
CA VAL A 17 14.40 -2.97 4.89
C VAL A 17 14.15 -4.41 4.40
N GLY A 18 12.87 -4.81 4.37
CA GLY A 18 12.44 -6.00 3.64
C GLY A 18 12.48 -5.79 2.12
N ALA A 19 11.88 -6.71 1.36
CA ALA A 19 11.85 -6.61 -0.11
C ALA A 19 11.21 -5.28 -0.60
N THR A 20 10.12 -4.84 0.02
CA THR A 20 9.43 -3.59 -0.31
C THR A 20 10.27 -2.37 0.06
N GLY A 21 10.74 -2.28 1.31
CA GLY A 21 11.52 -1.13 1.77
C GLY A 21 12.87 -1.00 1.07
N ALA A 22 13.53 -2.12 0.75
CA ALA A 22 14.76 -2.09 -0.03
C ALA A 22 14.54 -1.54 -1.45
N ARG A 23 13.39 -1.83 -2.08
CA ARG A 23 13.05 -1.26 -3.38
C ARG A 23 12.75 0.24 -3.27
N ALA A 24 11.97 0.64 -2.26
CA ALA A 24 11.70 2.06 -2.00
C ALA A 24 12.99 2.85 -1.74
N ALA A 25 13.89 2.31 -0.91
CA ALA A 25 15.18 2.93 -0.61
C ALA A 25 16.05 3.12 -1.86
N ARG A 26 16.11 2.12 -2.76
CA ARG A 26 16.83 2.25 -4.04
C ARG A 26 16.26 3.35 -4.91
N GLN A 27 14.94 3.44 -5.00
CA GLN A 27 14.29 4.46 -5.81
C GLN A 27 14.50 5.87 -5.23
N LEU A 28 14.47 6.01 -3.90
CA LEU A 28 14.75 7.27 -3.23
C LEU A 28 16.23 7.68 -3.37
N ALA A 29 17.15 6.74 -3.20
CA ALA A 29 18.58 7.01 -3.35
C ALA A 29 19.00 7.38 -4.78
N SER A 30 18.21 7.02 -5.79
CA SER A 30 18.45 7.40 -7.19
C SER A 30 17.74 8.68 -7.62
N ALA A 31 17.00 9.34 -6.73
CA ALA A 31 16.23 10.54 -7.02
C ALA A 31 17.09 11.80 -6.72
N GLU A 32 17.22 12.69 -7.69
CA GLU A 32 18.05 13.91 -7.57
C GLU A 32 17.58 14.86 -6.46
N GLU A 33 16.29 14.83 -6.15
CA GLU A 33 15.70 15.64 -5.08
C GLU A 33 15.93 15.08 -3.67
N ILE A 34 16.57 13.91 -3.53
CA ILE A 34 16.85 13.26 -2.24
C ILE A 34 18.34 13.33 -1.93
N ASP A 35 18.72 14.01 -0.86
CA ASP A 35 20.13 14.17 -0.45
C ASP A 35 20.65 12.93 0.30
N GLY A 36 19.77 12.16 0.93
CA GLY A 36 20.17 10.96 1.65
C GLY A 36 19.02 10.08 2.11
N VAL A 37 19.32 8.80 2.31
CA VAL A 37 18.36 7.80 2.79
C VAL A 37 18.83 7.20 4.10
N VAL A 38 17.98 7.27 5.15
CA VAL A 38 18.24 6.65 6.45
C VAL A 38 17.52 5.31 6.50
N LEU A 39 18.27 4.24 6.69
CA LEU A 39 17.77 2.86 6.71
C LEU A 39 17.59 2.38 8.15
N GLY A 40 16.35 2.08 8.55
CA GLY A 40 16.02 1.48 9.84
C GLY A 40 15.55 0.05 9.70
N GLY A 41 16.11 -0.84 10.50
CA GLY A 41 15.77 -2.24 10.52
C GLY A 41 16.77 -3.05 11.32
N THR A 42 16.51 -4.35 11.46
CA THR A 42 17.35 -5.28 12.21
C THR A 42 17.93 -6.36 11.31
N GLY A 43 19.08 -6.92 11.69
CA GLY A 43 19.78 -7.97 10.98
C GLY A 43 20.68 -7.44 9.85
N GLU A 44 21.19 -8.33 9.00
CA GLU A 44 22.21 -8.04 7.98
C GLU A 44 21.70 -7.29 6.74
N ARG A 45 20.37 -7.20 6.55
CA ARG A 45 19.78 -6.58 5.35
C ARG A 45 20.04 -5.07 5.24
N PRO A 46 19.95 -4.27 6.31
CA PRO A 46 20.31 -2.85 6.27
C PRO A 46 21.75 -2.65 5.80
N ASP A 47 22.73 -3.43 6.34
CA ASP A 47 24.15 -3.34 5.97
C ASP A 47 24.39 -3.68 4.50
N ALA A 48 23.76 -4.75 4.01
CA ALA A 48 23.86 -5.16 2.63
C ALA A 48 23.28 -4.11 1.68
N LEU A 49 22.13 -3.50 2.05
CA LEU A 49 21.51 -2.46 1.27
C LEU A 49 22.33 -1.17 1.28
N GLN A 50 22.86 -0.74 2.43
CA GLN A 50 23.73 0.42 2.54
C GLN A 50 24.95 0.28 1.66
N ARG A 51 25.64 -0.87 1.70
CA ARG A 51 26.79 -1.14 0.82
C ARG A 51 26.44 -1.04 -0.67
N SER A 52 25.23 -1.48 -1.04
CA SER A 52 24.73 -1.39 -2.42
C SER A 52 24.40 0.03 -2.87
N LEU A 53 23.99 0.91 -1.95
CA LEU A 53 23.60 2.29 -2.22
C LEU A 53 24.75 3.30 -2.03
N GLY A 54 25.84 2.86 -1.38
CA GLY A 54 27.00 3.71 -1.15
C GLY A 54 26.72 4.88 -0.21
N ALA A 55 27.33 6.03 -0.49
CA ALA A 55 27.29 7.22 0.37
C ALA A 55 25.90 7.86 0.48
N THR A 56 24.98 7.59 -0.44
CA THR A 56 23.62 8.13 -0.41
C THR A 56 22.78 7.54 0.73
N ALA A 57 23.17 6.36 1.25
CA ALA A 57 22.43 5.69 2.31
C ALA A 57 23.25 5.51 3.57
N ARG A 58 22.62 5.67 4.73
CA ARG A 58 23.21 5.37 6.03
C ARG A 58 22.23 4.56 6.89
N ILE A 59 22.76 3.73 7.78
CA ILE A 59 21.98 3.06 8.80
C ILE A 59 21.78 4.02 9.96
N GLY A 60 20.57 4.05 10.51
CA GLY A 60 20.23 4.93 11.62
C GLY A 60 18.77 4.89 12.00
N GLU A 61 18.33 5.87 12.79
CA GLU A 61 16.93 6.06 13.14
C GLU A 61 16.20 6.79 11.99
N PRO A 62 15.27 6.13 11.26
CA PRO A 62 14.58 6.74 10.13
C PRO A 62 13.49 7.72 10.56
N ILE A 63 13.06 7.69 11.83
CA ILE A 63 12.09 8.61 12.42
C ILE A 63 12.85 9.56 13.35
N ALA A 64 13.49 10.57 12.77
CA ALA A 64 14.31 11.53 13.50
C ALA A 64 14.09 12.96 12.98
N ARG A 65 14.48 13.97 13.77
CA ARG A 65 14.47 15.36 13.30
C ARG A 65 15.33 15.53 12.06
N GLY A 66 14.84 16.32 11.10
CA GLY A 66 15.53 16.55 9.83
C GLY A 66 15.28 15.47 8.77
N VAL A 67 14.44 14.48 9.03
CA VAL A 67 13.93 13.57 8.02
C VAL A 67 12.63 14.14 7.47
N GLY A 68 12.58 14.46 6.18
CA GLY A 68 11.43 15.10 5.55
C GLY A 68 10.27 14.14 5.26
N VAL A 69 10.58 12.89 4.92
CA VAL A 69 9.57 11.85 4.68
C VAL A 69 10.01 10.50 5.23
N VAL A 70 9.06 9.74 5.79
CA VAL A 70 9.31 8.39 6.30
C VAL A 70 8.45 7.38 5.55
N VAL A 71 9.10 6.39 4.91
CA VAL A 71 8.44 5.23 4.32
C VAL A 71 8.37 4.11 5.36
N LEU A 72 7.16 3.72 5.72
CA LEU A 72 6.86 2.61 6.63
C LEU A 72 6.66 1.34 5.80
N ALA A 73 7.62 0.44 5.83
CA ALA A 73 7.62 -0.85 5.12
C ALA A 73 7.87 -2.04 6.07
N GLY A 74 7.57 -1.84 7.36
CA GLY A 74 7.64 -2.85 8.40
C GLY A 74 6.46 -3.82 8.42
N PRO A 75 6.39 -4.72 9.41
CA PRO A 75 5.26 -5.62 9.58
C PRO A 75 3.96 -4.88 9.93
N SER A 76 2.82 -5.44 9.49
CA SER A 76 1.50 -4.95 9.91
C SER A 76 1.37 -4.91 11.44
N GLY A 77 0.68 -3.90 11.95
CA GLY A 77 0.51 -3.62 13.38
C GLY A 77 1.56 -2.68 13.96
N THR A 78 2.58 -2.27 13.18
CA THR A 78 3.62 -1.34 13.64
C THR A 78 3.51 0.05 13.01
N HIS A 79 2.65 0.22 12.02
CA HIS A 79 2.61 1.43 11.19
C HIS A 79 1.99 2.64 11.89
N VAL A 80 0.93 2.44 12.67
CA VAL A 80 0.19 3.56 13.32
C VAL A 80 1.06 4.31 14.30
N GLU A 81 1.78 3.60 15.18
CA GLU A 81 2.67 4.24 16.17
C GLU A 81 3.88 4.90 15.51
N ALA A 82 4.46 4.25 14.50
CA ALA A 82 5.55 4.82 13.72
C ALA A 82 5.12 6.10 12.98
N ALA A 83 3.92 6.10 12.39
CA ALA A 83 3.35 7.26 11.72
C ALA A 83 3.13 8.42 12.71
N ARG A 84 2.56 8.13 13.88
CA ARG A 84 2.35 9.14 14.93
C ARG A 84 3.67 9.84 15.30
N ARG A 85 4.71 9.06 15.58
CA ARG A 85 6.04 9.59 15.92
C ARG A 85 6.64 10.43 14.79
N ALA A 86 6.49 10.00 13.53
CA ALA A 86 7.02 10.74 12.39
C ALA A 86 6.28 12.07 12.18
N LEU A 87 4.95 12.08 12.29
CA LEU A 87 4.12 13.29 12.21
C LEU A 87 4.45 14.28 13.32
N ASP A 88 4.73 13.81 14.56
CA ASP A 88 5.13 14.66 15.69
C ASP A 88 6.48 15.36 15.46
N LEU A 89 7.30 14.83 14.57
CA LEU A 89 8.55 15.44 14.13
C LEU A 89 8.42 16.30 12.86
N GLY A 90 7.19 16.45 12.32
CA GLY A 90 6.90 17.20 11.10
C GLY A 90 7.26 16.47 9.81
N SER A 91 7.52 15.18 9.86
CA SER A 91 7.82 14.38 8.66
C SER A 91 6.55 13.98 7.92
N HIS A 92 6.57 14.04 6.59
CA HIS A 92 5.58 13.31 5.79
C HIS A 92 5.71 11.80 6.00
N VAL A 93 4.61 11.07 5.84
CA VAL A 93 4.60 9.61 6.05
C VAL A 93 3.99 8.90 4.86
N VAL A 94 4.60 7.79 4.46
CA VAL A 94 4.09 6.89 3.44
C VAL A 94 4.03 5.48 4.00
N SER A 95 2.84 4.90 4.11
CA SER A 95 2.62 3.56 4.64
C SER A 95 2.32 2.55 3.54
N THR A 96 3.04 1.42 3.54
CA THR A 96 2.80 0.29 2.63
C THR A 96 1.90 -0.79 3.23
N SER A 97 1.28 -0.55 4.39
CA SER A 97 0.47 -1.57 5.05
C SER A 97 -0.77 -1.95 4.24
N ASP A 98 -1.04 -3.24 4.18
CA ASP A 98 -2.22 -3.86 3.58
C ASP A 98 -3.16 -4.49 4.64
N ALA A 99 -2.97 -4.15 5.91
CA ALA A 99 -3.83 -4.59 6.99
C ALA A 99 -4.96 -3.58 7.27
N VAL A 100 -6.19 -4.05 7.33
CA VAL A 100 -7.37 -3.21 7.60
C VAL A 100 -7.19 -2.36 8.87
N ALA A 101 -6.74 -2.97 9.96
CA ALA A 101 -6.55 -2.25 11.23
C ALA A 101 -5.49 -1.15 11.17
N ASP A 102 -4.38 -1.36 10.43
CA ASP A 102 -3.40 -0.31 10.21
C ASP A 102 -3.98 0.83 9.38
N VAL A 103 -4.70 0.50 8.30
CA VAL A 103 -5.30 1.51 7.41
C VAL A 103 -6.34 2.35 8.17
N GLU A 104 -7.25 1.70 8.92
CA GLU A 104 -8.22 2.40 9.77
C GLU A 104 -7.50 3.30 10.80
N GLY A 105 -6.46 2.79 11.46
CA GLY A 105 -5.69 3.56 12.46
C GLY A 105 -4.87 4.70 11.86
N LEU A 106 -4.34 4.54 10.64
CA LEU A 106 -3.60 5.59 9.93
C LEU A 106 -4.54 6.68 9.44
N LEU A 107 -5.70 6.34 8.89
CA LEU A 107 -6.72 7.33 8.49
C LEU A 107 -7.22 8.13 9.68
N ALA A 108 -7.29 7.54 10.87
CA ALA A 108 -7.64 8.24 12.11
C ALA A 108 -6.58 9.28 12.57
N LEU A 109 -5.39 9.31 11.95
CA LEU A 109 -4.37 10.34 12.20
C LEU A 109 -4.52 11.59 11.31
N ASP A 110 -5.62 11.73 10.56
CA ASP A 110 -5.84 12.85 9.63
C ASP A 110 -5.63 14.22 10.28
N GLU A 111 -6.31 14.49 11.39
CA GLU A 111 -6.17 15.77 12.11
C GLU A 111 -4.74 16.01 12.60
N ARG A 112 -4.05 14.95 13.06
CA ARG A 112 -2.64 15.06 13.47
C ARG A 112 -1.74 15.40 12.29
N ALA A 113 -1.97 14.79 11.13
CA ALA A 113 -1.21 15.08 9.92
C ALA A 113 -1.46 16.52 9.45
N ARG A 114 -2.72 16.98 9.47
CA ARG A 114 -3.08 18.38 9.16
C ARG A 114 -2.40 19.37 10.11
N SER A 115 -2.47 19.12 11.41
CA SER A 115 -1.87 19.97 12.44
C SER A 115 -0.34 20.03 12.32
N ALA A 116 0.31 18.97 11.84
CA ALA A 116 1.73 18.92 11.56
C ALA A 116 2.12 19.56 10.21
N GLY A 117 1.14 19.96 9.39
CA GLY A 117 1.39 20.40 8.00
C GLY A 117 1.97 19.30 7.11
N ALA A 118 1.75 18.04 7.46
CA ALA A 118 2.34 16.89 6.81
C ALA A 118 1.29 16.01 6.08
N SER A 119 1.70 15.34 5.03
CA SER A 119 0.87 14.38 4.32
C SER A 119 1.13 12.96 4.86
N LEU A 120 0.08 12.20 5.12
CA LEU A 120 0.13 10.78 5.46
C LEU A 120 -0.51 9.97 4.33
N VAL A 121 0.32 9.42 3.45
CA VAL A 121 -0.14 8.57 2.34
C VAL A 121 -0.35 7.15 2.84
N VAL A 122 -1.59 6.68 2.83
CA VAL A 122 -2.00 5.39 3.38
C VAL A 122 -2.14 4.36 2.27
N GLY A 123 -1.60 3.17 2.47
CA GLY A 123 -1.74 2.06 1.54
C GLY A 123 -0.92 2.20 0.25
N ALA A 124 0.24 2.85 0.29
CA ALA A 124 1.12 3.01 -0.87
C ALA A 124 1.87 1.71 -1.21
N GLY A 125 1.13 0.63 -1.44
CA GLY A 125 1.63 -0.70 -1.70
C GLY A 125 1.26 -1.25 -3.09
N PHE A 126 1.11 -2.58 -3.17
CA PHE A 126 0.67 -3.26 -4.40
C PHE A 126 -0.87 -3.30 -4.48
N SER A 127 -1.53 -3.73 -3.40
CA SER A 127 -2.98 -3.67 -3.17
C SER A 127 -3.19 -3.65 -1.64
N PRO A 128 -3.54 -2.48 -1.10
CA PRO A 128 -3.80 -1.21 -1.78
C PRO A 128 -2.54 -0.51 -2.30
N GLY A 129 -2.73 0.48 -3.15
CA GLY A 129 -1.70 1.34 -3.74
C GLY A 129 -1.76 1.30 -5.26
N LEU A 130 -1.04 0.41 -5.94
CA LEU A 130 -1.15 0.27 -7.39
C LEU A 130 -2.59 -0.03 -7.83
N SER A 131 -3.35 -0.82 -7.05
CA SER A 131 -4.78 -1.04 -7.28
C SER A 131 -5.60 0.26 -7.27
N CYS A 132 -5.30 1.18 -6.34
CA CYS A 132 -5.98 2.47 -6.25
C CYS A 132 -5.64 3.38 -7.44
N VAL A 133 -4.37 3.39 -7.86
CA VAL A 133 -3.92 4.13 -9.05
C VAL A 133 -4.62 3.61 -10.32
N LEU A 134 -4.69 2.28 -10.49
CA LEU A 134 -5.39 1.68 -11.62
C LEU A 134 -6.90 2.00 -11.59
N ALA A 135 -7.54 1.96 -10.43
CA ALA A 135 -8.94 2.34 -10.28
C ALA A 135 -9.18 3.81 -10.70
N ARG A 136 -8.31 4.72 -10.24
CA ARG A 136 -8.39 6.13 -10.61
C ARG A 136 -8.15 6.36 -12.12
N HIS A 137 -7.21 5.63 -12.71
CA HIS A 137 -6.93 5.68 -14.13
C HIS A 137 -8.15 5.25 -14.96
N LEU A 138 -8.74 4.10 -14.62
CA LEU A 138 -9.93 3.57 -15.31
C LEU A 138 -11.17 4.48 -15.14
N ALA A 139 -11.33 5.06 -13.95
CA ALA A 139 -12.40 6.01 -13.68
C ALA A 139 -12.36 7.26 -14.56
N GLY A 140 -11.19 7.61 -15.10
CA GLY A 140 -11.05 8.71 -16.08
C GLY A 140 -11.67 8.40 -17.45
N TRP A 141 -12.07 7.15 -17.69
CA TRP A 141 -12.67 6.71 -18.96
C TRP A 141 -14.19 6.53 -18.89
N VAL A 142 -14.79 6.83 -17.75
CA VAL A 142 -16.24 6.77 -17.54
C VAL A 142 -16.74 8.11 -16.99
N ASP A 143 -17.99 8.44 -17.29
CA ASP A 143 -18.63 9.68 -16.80
C ASP A 143 -19.08 9.50 -15.34
N GLN A 144 -19.48 8.29 -14.98
CA GLN A 144 -19.95 7.90 -13.67
C GLN A 144 -19.39 6.52 -13.31
N VAL A 145 -18.84 6.39 -12.10
CA VAL A 145 -18.39 5.11 -11.53
C VAL A 145 -19.54 4.52 -10.70
N ASP A 146 -20.02 3.34 -11.08
CA ASP A 146 -21.06 2.61 -10.36
C ASP A 146 -20.45 1.53 -9.42
N GLU A 147 -19.44 0.78 -9.90
CA GLU A 147 -18.78 -0.27 -9.11
C GLU A 147 -17.27 -0.31 -9.34
N ILE A 148 -16.51 -0.70 -8.32
CA ILE A 148 -15.06 -0.98 -8.41
C ILE A 148 -14.78 -2.36 -7.81
N HIS A 149 -14.11 -3.21 -8.59
CA HIS A 149 -13.70 -4.54 -8.19
C HIS A 149 -12.18 -4.68 -8.28
N VAL A 150 -11.54 -4.99 -7.16
CA VAL A 150 -10.11 -5.25 -7.07
C VAL A 150 -9.89 -6.74 -6.86
N SER A 151 -9.01 -7.35 -7.64
CA SER A 151 -8.54 -8.71 -7.42
C SER A 151 -7.03 -8.73 -7.36
N ARG A 152 -6.46 -9.45 -6.37
CA ARG A 152 -5.01 -9.58 -6.22
C ARG A 152 -4.58 -11.04 -6.15
N PHE A 153 -3.37 -11.31 -6.64
CA PHE A 153 -2.66 -12.57 -6.57
C PHE A 153 -1.20 -12.35 -6.18
N GLY A 154 -0.61 -13.31 -5.47
CA GLY A 154 0.79 -13.28 -5.09
C GLY A 154 1.05 -12.50 -3.79
N THR A 155 2.25 -12.64 -3.27
CA THR A 155 2.69 -12.00 -2.03
C THR A 155 4.09 -11.44 -2.20
N GLY A 156 4.38 -10.37 -1.47
CA GLY A 156 5.74 -9.85 -1.31
C GLY A 156 6.58 -10.75 -0.38
N GLY A 157 7.34 -10.14 0.53
CA GLY A 157 8.15 -10.89 1.47
C GLY A 157 7.36 -11.60 2.58
N PRO A 158 8.06 -12.19 3.57
CA PRO A 158 7.43 -13.01 4.60
C PRO A 158 6.36 -12.32 5.45
N ALA A 159 6.51 -11.03 5.74
CA ALA A 159 5.51 -10.27 6.51
C ALA A 159 4.21 -10.15 5.72
N CYS A 160 4.29 -9.79 4.43
CA CYS A 160 3.16 -9.71 3.52
C CYS A 160 2.47 -11.09 3.37
N ALA A 161 3.24 -12.17 3.20
CA ALA A 161 2.66 -13.51 3.08
C ALA A 161 1.87 -13.92 4.33
N ARG A 162 2.38 -13.62 5.53
CA ARG A 162 1.65 -13.85 6.79
C ARG A 162 0.39 -13.00 6.89
N GLN A 163 0.44 -11.75 6.45
CA GLN A 163 -0.74 -10.87 6.42
C GLN A 163 -1.80 -11.39 5.44
N HIS A 164 -1.41 -11.82 4.23
CA HIS A 164 -2.32 -12.42 3.26
C HIS A 164 -2.99 -13.70 3.78
N HIS A 165 -2.24 -14.52 4.49
CA HIS A 165 -2.77 -15.72 5.14
C HIS A 165 -3.83 -15.37 6.18
N ARG A 166 -3.55 -14.41 7.08
CA ARG A 166 -4.51 -13.93 8.09
C ARG A 166 -5.73 -13.26 7.46
N ALA A 167 -5.55 -12.51 6.39
CA ALA A 167 -6.64 -11.82 5.68
C ALA A 167 -7.72 -12.79 5.15
N LEU A 168 -7.33 -13.99 4.72
CA LEU A 168 -8.28 -15.04 4.28
C LEU A 168 -9.13 -15.60 5.44
N ALA A 169 -8.64 -15.58 6.67
CA ALA A 169 -9.40 -16.02 7.84
C ALA A 169 -10.27 -14.90 8.43
N ALA A 170 -9.86 -13.66 8.29
CA ALA A 170 -10.51 -12.50 8.86
C ALA A 170 -11.75 -12.06 8.06
N ARG A 171 -12.54 -11.13 8.62
CA ARG A 171 -13.73 -10.60 7.96
C ARG A 171 -13.34 -9.58 6.89
N ALA A 172 -13.75 -9.84 5.65
CA ALA A 172 -13.66 -8.87 4.55
C ALA A 172 -14.55 -7.66 4.84
N ILE A 173 -14.12 -6.51 4.36
CA ILE A 173 -14.87 -5.25 4.38
C ILE A 173 -15.07 -4.78 2.94
N ASP A 174 -16.32 -4.65 2.52
CA ASP A 174 -16.73 -4.14 1.22
C ASP A 174 -17.70 -2.96 1.43
N TRP A 175 -17.70 -1.99 0.53
CA TRP A 175 -18.76 -0.98 0.43
C TRP A 175 -19.87 -1.49 -0.48
N ARG A 176 -21.12 -1.37 -0.07
CA ARG A 176 -22.25 -1.80 -0.86
C ARG A 176 -23.52 -1.05 -0.52
N ASP A 177 -24.15 -0.44 -1.52
CA ASP A 177 -25.47 0.18 -1.46
C ASP A 177 -25.65 1.14 -0.27
N GLY A 178 -24.62 1.97 0.00
CA GLY A 178 -24.66 2.98 1.06
C GLY A 178 -24.16 2.50 2.43
N GLU A 179 -23.68 1.26 2.58
CA GLU A 179 -23.22 0.72 3.86
C GLU A 179 -21.92 -0.10 3.78
N TRP A 180 -21.20 -0.16 4.90
CA TRP A 180 -20.08 -1.05 5.08
C TRP A 180 -20.53 -2.47 5.41
N VAL A 181 -20.25 -3.41 4.51
CA VAL A 181 -20.65 -4.81 4.65
C VAL A 181 -19.45 -5.65 5.06
N ARG A 182 -19.55 -6.33 6.21
CA ARG A 182 -18.53 -7.28 6.66
C ARG A 182 -18.98 -8.71 6.42
N ARG A 183 -18.16 -9.49 5.68
CA ARG A 183 -18.42 -10.89 5.30
C ARG A 183 -17.27 -11.79 5.72
N ARG A 184 -17.55 -13.09 5.88
CA ARG A 184 -16.51 -14.07 6.23
C ARG A 184 -15.43 -14.13 5.14
N GLY A 185 -14.16 -14.07 5.53
CA GLY A 185 -13.03 -14.32 4.65
C GLY A 185 -13.03 -15.75 4.11
N GLY A 186 -12.40 -15.97 2.98
CA GLY A 186 -12.39 -17.25 2.26
C GLY A 186 -13.74 -17.65 1.66
N SER A 187 -14.78 -16.80 1.74
CA SER A 187 -16.09 -17.01 1.12
C SER A 187 -16.23 -16.24 -0.20
N GLY A 188 -17.36 -16.42 -0.89
CA GLY A 188 -17.71 -15.63 -2.08
C GLY A 188 -16.72 -15.82 -3.21
N ARG A 189 -16.64 -17.05 -3.75
CA ARG A 189 -15.83 -17.40 -4.92
C ARG A 189 -16.22 -16.55 -6.12
N GLU A 190 -15.21 -15.98 -6.77
CA GLU A 190 -15.33 -15.20 -8.00
C GLU A 190 -14.14 -15.52 -8.89
N LEU A 191 -14.37 -15.79 -10.17
CA LEU A 191 -13.30 -16.01 -11.13
C LEU A 191 -12.75 -14.66 -11.58
N SER A 192 -11.45 -14.45 -11.43
CA SER A 192 -10.76 -13.26 -11.92
C SER A 192 -9.72 -13.65 -12.95
N VAL A 193 -9.75 -12.97 -14.10
CA VAL A 193 -8.80 -13.17 -15.19
C VAL A 193 -7.70 -12.12 -15.04
N PHE A 194 -6.55 -12.57 -14.57
CA PHE A 194 -5.34 -11.75 -14.48
C PHE A 194 -4.59 -11.75 -15.81
N PRO A 195 -3.72 -10.77 -16.06
CA PRO A 195 -2.86 -10.79 -17.24
C PRO A 195 -1.95 -12.04 -17.29
N ASP A 196 -1.54 -12.45 -18.49
CA ASP A 196 -0.58 -13.54 -18.66
C ASP A 196 0.79 -13.23 -18.03
N PRO A 197 1.48 -14.19 -17.44
CA PRO A 197 1.22 -15.64 -17.43
C PRO A 197 0.40 -16.13 -16.23
N VAL A 198 -0.28 -15.26 -15.45
CA VAL A 198 -1.05 -15.66 -14.27
C VAL A 198 -2.39 -16.30 -14.67
N GLY A 199 -3.11 -15.68 -15.62
CA GLY A 199 -4.37 -16.23 -16.15
C GLY A 199 -5.52 -16.21 -15.16
N SER A 200 -6.44 -17.15 -15.31
CA SER A 200 -7.70 -17.21 -14.53
C SER A 200 -7.51 -17.89 -13.19
N LEU A 201 -7.90 -17.21 -12.10
CA LEU A 201 -7.82 -17.73 -10.75
C LEU A 201 -9.12 -17.48 -9.97
N ASP A 202 -9.45 -18.43 -9.09
CA ASP A 202 -10.50 -18.23 -8.10
C ASP A 202 -10.07 -17.25 -7.03
N CYS A 203 -10.83 -16.18 -6.89
CA CYS A 203 -10.65 -15.15 -5.88
C CYS A 203 -11.75 -15.21 -4.81
N TYR A 204 -11.39 -14.88 -3.59
CA TYR A 204 -12.27 -14.96 -2.44
C TYR A 204 -12.21 -13.68 -1.61
N ARG A 205 -13.25 -13.43 -0.84
CA ARG A 205 -13.24 -12.38 0.17
C ARG A 205 -12.07 -12.55 1.12
N ALA A 206 -11.41 -11.47 1.43
CA ALA A 206 -10.33 -11.39 2.42
C ALA A 206 -10.38 -10.02 3.09
N ALA A 207 -9.78 -9.87 4.26
CA ALA A 207 -9.69 -8.58 4.94
C ALA A 207 -8.67 -7.68 4.21
N LEU A 208 -9.14 -7.02 3.16
CA LEU A 208 -8.39 -6.11 2.31
C LEU A 208 -8.90 -4.68 2.50
N PRO A 209 -8.01 -3.68 2.65
CA PRO A 209 -8.43 -2.32 2.92
C PRO A 209 -8.71 -1.48 1.67
N ASP A 210 -8.61 -2.04 0.46
CA ASP A 210 -8.79 -1.28 -0.79
C ASP A 210 -10.12 -0.50 -0.82
N ALA A 211 -11.22 -1.08 -0.30
CA ALA A 211 -12.51 -0.40 -0.25
C ALA A 211 -12.49 0.85 0.67
N LEU A 212 -11.74 0.80 1.78
CA LEU A 212 -11.61 1.94 2.71
C LEU A 212 -10.90 3.13 2.06
N LEU A 213 -9.96 2.88 1.16
CA LEU A 213 -9.19 3.92 0.48
C LEU A 213 -9.87 4.39 -0.82
N LEU A 214 -10.61 3.51 -1.49
CA LEU A 214 -11.29 3.86 -2.74
C LEU A 214 -12.61 4.60 -2.49
N HIS A 215 -13.37 4.25 -1.45
CA HIS A 215 -14.67 4.87 -1.21
C HIS A 215 -14.63 6.40 -1.05
N PRO A 216 -13.71 7.02 -0.30
CA PRO A 216 -13.61 8.47 -0.23
C PRO A 216 -13.36 9.15 -1.57
N ALA A 217 -12.63 8.47 -2.48
CA ALA A 217 -12.36 8.97 -3.83
C ALA A 217 -13.54 8.73 -4.82
N PHE A 218 -14.44 7.80 -4.50
CA PHE A 218 -15.58 7.40 -5.33
C PHE A 218 -16.86 7.28 -4.48
N PRO A 219 -17.32 8.36 -3.84
CA PRO A 219 -18.46 8.31 -2.90
C PRO A 219 -19.78 7.96 -3.58
N GLY A 220 -19.89 8.14 -4.89
CA GLY A 220 -21.07 7.76 -5.69
C GLY A 220 -21.11 6.30 -6.10
N ALA A 221 -20.05 5.53 -5.87
CA ALA A 221 -20.05 4.11 -6.23
C ALA A 221 -20.98 3.31 -5.31
N SER A 222 -21.88 2.53 -5.90
CA SER A 222 -22.79 1.63 -5.18
C SER A 222 -22.06 0.41 -4.62
N ARG A 223 -20.90 0.04 -5.20
CA ARG A 223 -20.14 -1.12 -4.76
C ARG A 223 -18.64 -0.94 -4.95
N ILE A 224 -17.88 -1.20 -3.87
CA ILE A 224 -16.43 -1.32 -3.91
C ILE A 224 -16.03 -2.58 -3.16
N ALA A 225 -15.38 -3.51 -3.86
CA ALA A 225 -15.05 -4.82 -3.31
C ALA A 225 -13.63 -5.25 -3.69
N ALA A 226 -12.94 -5.88 -2.75
CA ALA A 226 -11.62 -6.46 -2.99
C ALA A 226 -11.61 -7.97 -2.74
N ARG A 227 -10.87 -8.71 -3.57
CA ARG A 227 -10.75 -10.16 -3.52
C ARG A 227 -9.28 -10.57 -3.57
N GLN A 228 -8.99 -11.72 -2.98
CA GLN A 228 -7.67 -12.32 -3.01
C GLN A 228 -7.74 -13.71 -3.63
N ALA A 229 -6.87 -13.98 -4.58
CA ALA A 229 -6.72 -15.31 -5.17
C ALA A 229 -6.24 -16.30 -4.11
N ALA A 230 -6.91 -17.45 -4.03
CA ALA A 230 -6.54 -18.53 -3.12
C ALA A 230 -7.05 -19.87 -3.62
N ASN A 231 -6.28 -20.92 -3.42
CA ASN A 231 -6.73 -22.27 -3.66
C ASN A 231 -7.47 -22.86 -2.45
N ARG A 232 -8.09 -24.04 -2.64
CA ARG A 232 -8.85 -24.71 -1.59
C ARG A 232 -8.02 -24.97 -0.33
N ARG A 233 -6.75 -25.38 -0.50
CA ARG A 233 -5.84 -25.68 0.61
C ARG A 233 -5.51 -24.42 1.41
N GLN A 234 -5.19 -23.31 0.75
CA GLN A 234 -4.91 -22.03 1.41
C GLN A 234 -6.11 -21.54 2.24
N ARG A 235 -7.33 -21.69 1.71
CA ARG A 235 -8.56 -21.31 2.42
C ARG A 235 -8.82 -22.15 3.67
N LEU A 236 -8.62 -23.48 3.58
CA LEU A 236 -8.80 -24.37 4.72
C LEU A 236 -7.73 -24.13 5.80
N LEU A 237 -6.49 -23.92 5.39
CA LEU A 237 -5.38 -23.69 6.31
C LEU A 237 -5.29 -22.28 6.84
N ALA A 238 -6.07 -21.33 6.32
CA ALA A 238 -6.03 -19.93 6.76
C ALA A 238 -6.39 -19.73 8.24
N LEU A 239 -7.15 -20.66 8.83
CA LEU A 239 -7.51 -20.67 10.25
C LEU A 239 -6.40 -21.20 11.17
N LEU A 240 -5.37 -21.79 10.60
CA LEU A 240 -4.21 -22.33 11.33
C LEU A 240 -3.01 -21.39 11.19
N PRO A 241 -2.02 -21.45 12.07
CA PRO A 241 -0.76 -20.75 11.89
C PRO A 241 -0.11 -21.15 10.55
N MET A 242 0.56 -20.20 9.89
CA MET A 242 1.27 -20.48 8.64
C MET A 242 2.44 -21.43 8.90
N LEU A 243 2.33 -22.66 8.44
CA LEU A 243 3.35 -23.72 8.61
C LEU A 243 4.43 -23.70 7.51
N ILE A 244 4.11 -23.14 6.35
CA ILE A 244 5.03 -23.09 5.21
C ILE A 244 5.84 -21.80 5.28
N ARG A 245 7.17 -21.93 5.23
CA ARG A 245 8.07 -20.79 5.21
C ARG A 245 7.87 -19.97 3.91
N PRO A 246 7.49 -18.70 3.98
CA PRO A 246 7.29 -17.87 2.80
C PRO A 246 8.61 -17.60 2.07
N HIS A 247 8.50 -17.35 0.75
CA HIS A 247 9.65 -16.91 -0.04
C HIS A 247 10.15 -15.56 0.49
N PRO A 248 11.48 -15.35 0.64
CA PRO A 248 12.04 -14.14 1.28
C PRO A 248 11.72 -12.84 0.55
N GLU A 249 11.52 -12.89 -0.76
CA GLU A 249 11.24 -11.71 -1.60
C GLU A 249 9.90 -11.80 -2.36
N GLY A 250 9.10 -12.83 -2.06
CA GLY A 250 7.91 -13.13 -2.83
C GLY A 250 8.21 -13.70 -4.21
N ARG A 251 7.16 -13.96 -4.96
CA ARG A 251 7.20 -14.42 -6.35
C ARG A 251 6.40 -13.46 -7.22
N ILE A 252 6.17 -13.84 -8.47
CA ILE A 252 5.27 -13.11 -9.36
C ILE A 252 3.89 -12.97 -8.73
N GLY A 253 3.31 -11.83 -8.87
CA GLY A 253 1.94 -11.52 -8.48
C GLY A 253 1.25 -10.71 -9.54
N ALA A 254 -0.05 -10.53 -9.38
CA ALA A 254 -0.86 -9.73 -10.27
C ALA A 254 -1.94 -8.98 -9.48
N VAL A 255 -2.29 -7.82 -9.98
CA VAL A 255 -3.47 -7.07 -9.58
C VAL A 255 -4.33 -6.84 -10.81
N ARG A 256 -5.64 -6.96 -10.64
CA ARG A 256 -6.65 -6.63 -11.65
C ARG A 256 -7.67 -5.71 -11.01
N VAL A 257 -7.97 -4.63 -11.69
CA VAL A 257 -9.02 -3.70 -11.32
C VAL A 257 -10.04 -3.63 -12.44
N GLU A 258 -11.31 -3.65 -12.07
CA GLU A 258 -12.44 -3.48 -12.96
C GLU A 258 -13.28 -2.33 -12.44
N VAL A 259 -13.54 -1.36 -13.29
CA VAL A 259 -14.46 -0.24 -13.04
C VAL A 259 -15.66 -0.44 -13.94
N ARG A 260 -16.83 -0.51 -13.34
CA ARG A 260 -18.12 -0.51 -14.02
C ARG A 260 -18.74 0.86 -13.85
N GLY A 261 -19.29 1.37 -14.92
CA GLY A 261 -19.82 2.72 -14.89
C GLY A 261 -20.62 3.05 -16.14
N ARG A 262 -20.81 4.33 -16.36
CA ARG A 262 -21.56 4.84 -17.50
C ARG A 262 -20.70 5.77 -18.34
N ARG A 263 -20.87 5.69 -19.66
CA ARG A 263 -20.30 6.62 -20.64
C ARG A 263 -21.40 6.96 -21.65
N GLY A 264 -21.75 8.24 -21.77
CA GLY A 264 -22.85 8.66 -22.62
C GLY A 264 -24.20 8.04 -22.26
N GLY A 265 -24.42 7.65 -20.99
CA GLY A 265 -25.61 6.96 -20.53
C GLY A 265 -25.59 5.42 -20.66
N GLU A 266 -24.67 4.87 -21.43
CA GLU A 266 -24.51 3.42 -21.61
C GLU A 266 -23.62 2.79 -20.53
N MET A 267 -23.93 1.55 -20.14
CA MET A 267 -23.09 0.78 -19.21
C MET A 267 -21.81 0.32 -19.89
N VAL A 268 -20.68 0.60 -19.26
CA VAL A 268 -19.35 0.22 -19.73
C VAL A 268 -18.53 -0.48 -18.64
N TYR A 269 -17.58 -1.30 -19.08
CA TYR A 269 -16.64 -2.03 -18.26
C TYR A 269 -15.22 -1.69 -18.69
N GLU A 270 -14.47 -1.11 -17.79
CA GLU A 270 -13.06 -0.83 -18.01
C GLU A 270 -12.22 -1.71 -17.10
N VAL A 271 -11.19 -2.34 -17.66
CA VAL A 271 -10.34 -3.30 -16.94
C VAL A 271 -8.88 -2.98 -17.16
N ALA A 272 -8.13 -2.90 -16.10
CA ALA A 272 -6.67 -2.86 -16.15
C ALA A 272 -6.08 -3.90 -15.20
N GLY A 273 -4.90 -4.40 -15.54
CA GLY A 273 -4.14 -5.29 -14.70
C GLY A 273 -2.65 -5.01 -14.79
N ALA A 274 -1.93 -5.40 -13.76
CA ALA A 274 -0.48 -5.33 -13.72
C ALA A 274 0.11 -6.61 -13.14
N ILE A 275 1.27 -6.99 -13.66
CA ILE A 275 2.07 -8.11 -13.18
C ILE A 275 3.43 -7.61 -12.78
N ASP A 276 3.86 -7.97 -11.58
CA ASP A 276 5.21 -7.76 -11.08
C ASP A 276 5.44 -8.66 -9.85
N ARG A 277 6.59 -8.60 -9.25
CA ARG A 277 6.78 -9.02 -7.87
C ARG A 277 6.08 -8.00 -6.96
N PRO A 278 5.09 -8.38 -6.14
CA PRO A 278 4.33 -7.41 -5.36
C PRO A 278 5.18 -6.47 -4.49
N ALA A 279 6.30 -6.97 -3.96
CA ALA A 279 7.22 -6.14 -3.18
C ALA A 279 7.96 -5.10 -4.02
N VAL A 280 8.26 -5.39 -5.29
CA VAL A 280 8.93 -4.46 -6.21
C VAL A 280 7.97 -3.34 -6.58
N ALA A 281 6.77 -3.69 -7.03
CA ALA A 281 5.74 -2.71 -7.36
C ALA A 281 5.35 -1.86 -6.14
N ALA A 282 5.14 -2.47 -4.96
CA ALA A 282 4.86 -1.75 -3.72
C ALA A 282 5.96 -0.76 -3.35
N GLY A 283 7.23 -1.17 -3.46
CA GLY A 283 8.36 -0.28 -3.19
C GLY A 283 8.47 0.86 -4.19
N ALA A 284 8.10 0.63 -5.46
CA ALA A 284 8.06 1.68 -6.48
C ALA A 284 6.95 2.70 -6.19
N VAL A 285 5.74 2.25 -5.85
CA VAL A 285 4.64 3.12 -5.45
C VAL A 285 5.00 3.94 -4.22
N ALA A 286 5.55 3.29 -3.18
CA ALA A 286 5.94 3.99 -1.95
C ALA A 286 7.07 5.02 -2.17
N GLY A 287 8.08 4.67 -2.97
CA GLY A 287 9.15 5.61 -3.32
C GLY A 287 8.66 6.82 -4.09
N LEU A 288 7.76 6.61 -5.07
CA LEU A 288 7.15 7.71 -5.81
C LEU A 288 6.27 8.58 -4.91
N ALA A 289 5.44 7.97 -4.06
CA ALA A 289 4.60 8.70 -3.12
C ALA A 289 5.44 9.55 -2.14
N ALA A 290 6.57 9.02 -1.66
CA ALA A 290 7.48 9.76 -0.79
C ALA A 290 8.10 10.98 -1.49
N ARG A 291 8.52 10.84 -2.75
CA ARG A 291 9.01 11.95 -3.57
C ARG A 291 7.92 13.02 -3.77
N TRP A 292 6.69 12.61 -4.04
CA TRP A 292 5.57 13.53 -4.23
C TRP A 292 5.18 14.25 -2.94
N ALA A 293 5.26 13.55 -1.78
CA ALA A 293 5.05 14.19 -0.49
C ALA A 293 6.08 15.29 -0.22
N LEU A 294 7.37 15.01 -0.43
CA LEU A 294 8.43 16.01 -0.32
C LEU A 294 8.28 17.18 -1.30
N ALA A 295 7.74 16.93 -2.48
CA ALA A 295 7.46 17.94 -3.48
C ALA A 295 6.16 18.75 -3.20
N GLY A 296 5.48 18.52 -2.07
CA GLY A 296 4.24 19.19 -1.71
C GLY A 296 3.07 18.90 -2.65
N ARG A 297 3.05 17.74 -3.30
CA ARG A 297 1.98 17.36 -4.23
C ARG A 297 0.74 16.76 -3.55
N PHE A 298 0.81 16.53 -2.27
CA PHE A 298 -0.31 16.07 -1.45
C PHE A 298 -0.67 17.14 -0.43
N GLU A 299 -1.96 17.36 -0.26
CA GLU A 299 -2.46 18.21 0.81
C GLU A 299 -2.12 17.59 2.20
N PRO A 300 -1.90 18.39 3.23
CA PRO A 300 -1.78 17.91 4.59
C PRO A 300 -3.00 17.11 5.01
N GLY A 301 -2.78 15.96 5.65
CA GLY A 301 -3.84 15.05 6.07
C GLY A 301 -3.50 13.60 5.77
N ALA A 302 -4.45 12.68 6.06
CA ALA A 302 -4.33 11.24 5.81
C ALA A 302 -5.26 10.80 4.67
N ALA A 303 -4.70 10.19 3.61
CA ALA A 303 -5.44 9.68 2.45
C ALA A 303 -4.80 8.41 1.87
#